data_a3ec955297ad6f5fef7d6e7cf31f01d3
#
_entry.id   a3ec955297ad6f5fef7d6e7cf31f01d3
#
_cell.length_a   1.000
_cell.length_b   1.000
_cell.length_c   1.000
_cell.angle_alpha   90.00
_cell.angle_beta   90.00
_cell.angle_gamma   90.00
#
_symmetry.space_group_name_H-M   'P 1'
#
loop_
_entity.id
_entity.type
_entity.pdbx_description
1 polymer ?
#
loop_
_entity_poly.entity_id
_entity_poly.type
_entity_poly.pdbx_seq_one_letter_code
_entity_poly.pdbx_strand_id
1 'polypeptide(L)'
;MSKLILMSGLPASGKTTRAKEIIKDSGNAVRINRDLLREMLHFNVWSGIKEGQTKDAARRLADFFLENNINVLIDDTNLNDKVVQSWKELARIHDAKIEYVNMDTSIEECIERDSKREKKVGKAVILEMAMMAGIWKPKNEKKIICVDIDGTIADCEHRKHYLLGEKKNWDGFYSEIEKDPPRLDVMEQVDEYRKKGHPIVLVSGRPGNYREVTERWLEKHGFEYDVLLMRRAGDKRPDTDIKKEIYDKCLKKYEIECVFDDRPRIINMWREQGLKVIDCGDGIDF
;
A
#
# COMPACT_ATOMS: atom_id res chain seq x y z
N MET A 1 31.64 0.99 -20.52
CA MET A 1 30.46 0.24 -20.02
C MET A 1 29.71 1.17 -19.09
N SER A 2 28.48 1.50 -19.44
CA SER A 2 27.60 2.35 -18.63
C SER A 2 27.06 1.60 -17.39
N LYS A 3 26.48 2.36 -16.45
CA LYS A 3 25.90 1.83 -15.23
C LYS A 3 24.42 2.19 -15.17
N LEU A 4 23.60 1.25 -14.71
CA LEU A 4 22.24 1.48 -14.28
C LEU A 4 22.20 1.38 -12.76
N ILE A 5 22.02 2.51 -12.06
CA ILE A 5 22.02 2.61 -10.60
C ILE A 5 20.57 2.64 -10.12
N LEU A 6 20.15 1.66 -9.36
CA LEU A 6 18.81 1.56 -8.79
C LEU A 6 18.82 1.99 -7.33
N MET A 7 18.22 3.15 -7.02
CA MET A 7 17.91 3.52 -5.64
C MET A 7 16.76 2.65 -5.12
N SER A 8 16.84 2.17 -3.89
CA SER A 8 15.76 1.39 -3.27
C SER A 8 15.50 1.87 -1.84
N GLY A 9 14.24 1.97 -1.45
CA GLY A 9 13.84 2.35 -0.09
C GLY A 9 12.46 3.00 -0.02
N LEU A 10 11.95 3.12 1.20
CA LEU A 10 10.65 3.72 1.50
C LEU A 10 10.59 5.21 1.13
N PRO A 11 9.42 5.81 0.96
CA PRO A 11 9.29 7.26 0.88
C PRO A 11 9.98 7.93 2.07
N ALA A 12 10.56 9.11 1.87
CA ALA A 12 11.32 9.86 2.88
C ALA A 12 12.59 9.18 3.45
N SER A 13 13.07 8.06 2.89
CA SER A 13 14.30 7.39 3.33
C SER A 13 15.60 8.12 2.96
N GLY A 14 15.54 9.27 2.26
CA GLY A 14 16.72 10.04 1.86
C GLY A 14 17.27 9.73 0.47
N LYS A 15 16.59 8.92 -0.33
CA LYS A 15 17.01 8.56 -1.71
C LYS A 15 17.43 9.75 -2.55
N THR A 16 16.58 10.77 -2.63
CA THR A 16 16.84 11.94 -3.48
C THR A 16 18.08 12.72 -3.05
N THR A 17 18.36 12.81 -1.76
CA THR A 17 19.58 13.42 -1.25
C THR A 17 20.81 12.62 -1.70
N ARG A 18 20.78 11.30 -1.50
CA ARG A 18 21.84 10.39 -1.92
C ARG A 18 22.03 10.38 -3.45
N ALA A 19 20.93 10.42 -4.21
CA ALA A 19 20.96 10.51 -5.66
C ALA A 19 21.68 11.77 -6.16
N LYS A 20 21.45 12.92 -5.52
CA LYS A 20 22.14 14.18 -5.86
C LYS A 20 23.65 14.10 -5.64
N GLU A 21 24.08 13.46 -4.56
CA GLU A 21 25.51 13.22 -4.29
C GLU A 21 26.12 12.35 -5.39
N ILE A 22 25.52 11.20 -5.70
CA ILE A 22 26.02 10.29 -6.73
C ILE A 22 26.12 10.98 -8.08
N ILE A 23 25.13 11.77 -8.48
CA ILE A 23 25.15 12.50 -9.76
C ILE A 23 26.30 13.52 -9.78
N LYS A 24 26.49 14.26 -8.67
CA LYS A 24 27.57 15.24 -8.56
C LYS A 24 28.95 14.61 -8.67
N ASP A 25 29.14 13.44 -8.02
CA ASP A 25 30.44 12.76 -7.95
C ASP A 25 30.75 11.99 -9.25
N SER A 26 29.73 11.55 -9.99
CA SER A 26 29.91 10.68 -11.15
C SER A 26 30.40 11.39 -12.43
N GLY A 27 30.15 12.69 -12.56
CA GLY A 27 30.52 13.51 -13.75
C GLY A 27 29.89 13.08 -15.08
N ASN A 28 29.37 11.84 -15.19
CA ASN A 28 28.72 11.31 -16.39
C ASN A 28 27.52 10.43 -16.00
N ALA A 29 26.55 11.02 -15.29
CA ALA A 29 25.32 10.32 -14.93
C ALA A 29 24.11 11.23 -15.03
N VAL A 30 22.96 10.65 -15.36
CA VAL A 30 21.66 11.31 -15.36
C VAL A 30 20.75 10.68 -14.32
N ARG A 31 19.87 11.49 -13.74
CA ARG A 31 18.85 11.05 -12.78
C ARG A 31 17.48 11.01 -13.46
N ILE A 32 16.81 9.88 -13.34
CA ILE A 32 15.41 9.69 -13.76
C ILE A 32 14.58 9.45 -12.51
N ASN A 33 13.48 10.22 -12.36
CA ASN A 33 12.54 10.11 -11.25
C ASN A 33 11.12 10.23 -11.80
N ARG A 34 10.28 9.22 -11.55
CA ARG A 34 8.92 9.15 -12.11
C ARG A 34 7.97 10.18 -11.50
N ASP A 35 8.18 10.63 -10.28
CA ASP A 35 7.34 11.68 -9.68
C ASP A 35 7.55 13.01 -10.39
N LEU A 36 8.80 13.37 -10.69
CA LEU A 36 9.12 14.55 -11.48
C LEU A 36 8.63 14.44 -12.93
N LEU A 37 8.75 13.27 -13.54
CA LEU A 37 8.21 13.03 -14.88
C LEU A 37 6.67 13.15 -14.89
N ARG A 38 5.98 12.65 -13.88
CA ARG A 38 4.52 12.78 -13.74
C ARG A 38 4.11 14.25 -13.58
N GLU A 39 4.87 15.02 -12.80
CA GLU A 39 4.64 16.45 -12.66
C GLU A 39 4.83 17.16 -14.00
N MET A 40 5.94 16.91 -14.69
CA MET A 40 6.27 17.53 -15.99
C MET A 40 5.26 17.18 -17.09
N LEU A 41 4.87 15.91 -17.21
CA LEU A 41 4.02 15.43 -18.30
C LEU A 41 2.53 15.62 -18.04
N HIS A 42 2.10 15.56 -16.79
CA HIS A 42 0.69 15.43 -16.40
C HIS A 42 0.25 16.33 -15.26
N PHE A 43 1.09 17.29 -14.80
CA PHE A 43 0.79 18.19 -13.67
C PHE A 43 0.30 17.43 -12.43
N ASN A 44 0.87 16.25 -12.16
CA ASN A 44 0.49 15.32 -11.09
C ASN A 44 -0.96 14.78 -11.18
N VAL A 45 -1.66 14.95 -12.32
CA VAL A 45 -2.96 14.33 -12.53
C VAL A 45 -2.76 12.83 -12.78
N TRP A 46 -3.24 12.02 -11.85
CA TRP A 46 -3.09 10.58 -11.93
C TRP A 46 -4.25 9.91 -12.68
N SER A 47 -3.91 8.95 -13.54
CA SER A 47 -4.80 7.92 -14.08
C SER A 47 -3.95 6.72 -14.51
N GLY A 48 -4.56 5.55 -14.69
CA GLY A 48 -3.83 4.35 -15.14
C GLY A 48 -3.11 4.57 -16.48
N ILE A 49 -3.73 5.30 -17.41
CA ILE A 49 -3.14 5.64 -18.72
C ILE A 49 -1.92 6.57 -18.53
N LYS A 50 -2.07 7.64 -17.75
CA LYS A 50 -0.98 8.61 -17.49
C LYS A 50 0.19 7.97 -16.75
N GLU A 51 -0.09 7.08 -15.79
CA GLU A 51 0.96 6.33 -15.12
C GLU A 51 1.71 5.39 -16.07
N GLY A 52 1.00 4.76 -17.02
CA GLY A 52 1.62 4.00 -18.11
C GLY A 52 2.56 4.87 -18.94
N GLN A 53 2.09 6.04 -19.40
CA GLN A 53 2.90 7.00 -20.17
C GLN A 53 4.13 7.48 -19.38
N THR A 54 4.00 7.74 -18.08
CA THR A 54 5.14 8.12 -17.23
C THR A 54 6.20 7.03 -17.15
N LYS A 55 5.78 5.76 -17.02
CA LYS A 55 6.69 4.60 -16.99
C LYS A 55 7.40 4.42 -18.33
N ASP A 56 6.67 4.55 -19.44
CA ASP A 56 7.22 4.43 -20.78
C ASP A 56 8.23 5.56 -21.06
N ALA A 57 7.93 6.79 -20.65
CA ALA A 57 8.84 7.92 -20.76
C ALA A 57 10.14 7.69 -19.95
N ALA A 58 10.01 7.23 -18.69
CA ALA A 58 11.17 6.91 -17.85
C ALA A 58 12.05 5.83 -18.50
N ARG A 59 11.43 4.77 -19.06
CA ARG A 59 12.15 3.69 -19.73
C ARG A 59 12.85 4.17 -20.99
N ARG A 60 12.20 4.96 -21.84
CA ARG A 60 12.80 5.52 -23.09
C ARG A 60 13.96 6.47 -22.79
N LEU A 61 13.86 7.28 -21.75
CA LEU A 61 14.98 8.12 -21.31
C LEU A 61 16.17 7.27 -20.84
N ALA A 62 15.92 6.24 -20.04
CA ALA A 62 16.98 5.34 -19.59
C ALA A 62 17.63 4.61 -20.77
N ASP A 63 16.84 4.10 -21.70
CA ASP A 63 17.27 3.45 -22.92
C ASP A 63 18.22 4.34 -23.74
N PHE A 64 17.79 5.56 -24.06
CA PHE A 64 18.58 6.55 -24.77
C PHE A 64 19.91 6.86 -24.11
N PHE A 65 19.94 7.09 -22.79
CA PHE A 65 21.19 7.44 -22.11
C PHE A 65 22.14 6.25 -22.01
N LEU A 66 21.64 5.04 -21.76
CA LEU A 66 22.48 3.84 -21.74
C LEU A 66 23.11 3.53 -23.09
N GLU A 67 22.34 3.69 -24.19
CA GLU A 67 22.82 3.56 -25.57
C GLU A 67 23.99 4.51 -25.85
N ASN A 68 23.97 5.70 -25.27
CA ASN A 68 25.03 6.71 -25.40
C ASN A 68 26.15 6.60 -24.35
N ASN A 69 26.26 5.45 -23.65
CA ASN A 69 27.23 5.19 -22.61
C ASN A 69 27.21 6.19 -21.44
N ILE A 70 26.04 6.74 -21.13
CA ILE A 70 25.81 7.61 -19.99
C ILE A 70 25.23 6.76 -18.85
N ASN A 71 25.74 6.94 -17.64
CA ASN A 71 25.23 6.27 -16.45
C ASN A 71 23.82 6.78 -16.13
N VAL A 72 22.92 5.87 -15.77
CA VAL A 72 21.54 6.21 -15.43
C VAL A 72 21.25 5.85 -13.98
N LEU A 73 20.74 6.80 -13.22
CA LEU A 73 20.30 6.60 -11.86
C LEU A 73 18.77 6.71 -11.81
N ILE A 74 18.11 5.63 -11.36
CA ILE A 74 16.66 5.56 -11.15
C ILE A 74 16.37 5.88 -9.69
N ASP A 75 15.90 7.10 -9.42
CA ASP A 75 15.54 7.60 -8.09
C ASP A 75 14.05 7.39 -7.82
N ASP A 76 13.67 6.12 -7.74
CA ASP A 76 12.33 5.68 -7.37
C ASP A 76 12.42 4.77 -6.13
N THR A 77 11.27 4.34 -5.60
CA THR A 77 11.25 3.41 -4.44
C THR A 77 11.83 2.04 -4.77
N ASN A 78 11.64 1.55 -6.00
CA ASN A 78 12.14 0.27 -6.52
C ASN A 78 11.98 -0.93 -5.55
N LEU A 79 10.87 -0.96 -4.80
CA LEU A 79 10.53 -2.00 -3.83
C LEU A 79 9.72 -3.15 -4.44
N ASN A 80 9.33 -3.03 -5.71
CA ASN A 80 8.56 -4.05 -6.41
C ASN A 80 9.47 -4.85 -7.35
N ASP A 81 9.53 -6.17 -7.15
CA ASP A 81 10.38 -7.07 -7.91
C ASP A 81 10.16 -6.99 -9.43
N LYS A 82 8.90 -6.86 -9.89
CA LYS A 82 8.59 -6.74 -11.33
C LYS A 82 9.21 -5.47 -11.93
N VAL A 83 9.19 -4.37 -11.18
CA VAL A 83 9.82 -3.10 -11.60
C VAL A 83 11.33 -3.27 -11.66
N VAL A 84 11.92 -3.87 -10.63
CA VAL A 84 13.36 -4.15 -10.59
C VAL A 84 13.78 -5.06 -11.75
N GLN A 85 13.01 -6.12 -12.04
CA GLN A 85 13.30 -7.02 -13.17
C GLN A 85 13.22 -6.29 -14.53
N SER A 86 12.27 -5.36 -14.69
CA SER A 86 12.19 -4.59 -15.94
C SER A 86 13.41 -3.69 -16.15
N TRP A 87 13.99 -3.14 -15.08
CA TRP A 87 15.25 -2.40 -15.14
C TRP A 87 16.47 -3.30 -15.41
N LYS A 88 16.51 -4.48 -14.81
CA LYS A 88 17.55 -5.49 -15.09
C LYS A 88 17.57 -5.88 -16.57
N GLU A 89 16.40 -6.09 -17.15
CA GLU A 89 16.28 -6.42 -18.56
C GLU A 89 16.81 -5.29 -19.46
N LEU A 90 16.51 -4.02 -19.13
CA LEU A 90 17.05 -2.88 -19.85
C LEU A 90 18.58 -2.82 -19.74
N ALA A 91 19.14 -3.02 -18.56
CA ALA A 91 20.58 -3.05 -18.37
C ALA A 91 21.26 -4.16 -19.18
N ARG A 92 20.63 -5.34 -19.26
CA ARG A 92 21.12 -6.46 -20.08
C ARG A 92 21.15 -6.13 -21.58
N ILE A 93 20.13 -5.42 -22.07
CA ILE A 93 20.08 -4.99 -23.49
C ILE A 93 21.27 -4.11 -23.85
N HIS A 94 21.70 -3.23 -22.94
CA HIS A 94 22.79 -2.28 -23.17
C HIS A 94 24.16 -2.73 -22.61
N ASP A 95 24.29 -3.98 -22.15
CA ASP A 95 25.47 -4.47 -21.46
C ASP A 95 25.95 -3.53 -20.33
N ALA A 96 24.97 -2.93 -19.61
CA ALA A 96 25.23 -1.99 -18.55
C ALA A 96 25.34 -2.71 -17.19
N LYS A 97 26.30 -2.29 -16.37
CA LYS A 97 26.46 -2.80 -15.01
C LYS A 97 25.34 -2.28 -14.11
N ILE A 98 24.67 -3.19 -13.36
CA ILE A 98 23.68 -2.79 -12.38
C ILE A 98 24.36 -2.53 -11.03
N GLU A 99 24.03 -1.41 -10.41
CA GLU A 99 24.41 -1.08 -9.02
C GLU A 99 23.14 -0.79 -8.20
N TYR A 100 23.12 -1.29 -6.95
CA TYR A 100 22.00 -1.06 -6.03
C TYR A 100 22.42 -0.12 -4.92
N VAL A 101 21.61 0.89 -4.67
CA VAL A 101 21.77 1.80 -3.53
C VAL A 101 20.54 1.67 -2.64
N ASN A 102 20.64 0.79 -1.64
CA ASN A 102 19.58 0.54 -0.68
C ASN A 102 19.65 1.56 0.45
N MET A 103 18.49 2.07 0.85
CA MET A 103 18.34 2.98 1.98
C MET A 103 17.83 2.19 3.19
N ASP A 104 18.63 2.11 4.24
CA ASP A 104 18.33 1.34 5.46
C ASP A 104 17.64 2.19 6.55
N THR A 105 16.99 3.28 6.15
CA THR A 105 16.24 4.16 7.07
C THR A 105 15.04 3.41 7.63
N SER A 106 14.85 3.44 8.95
CA SER A 106 13.74 2.77 9.62
C SER A 106 12.37 3.30 9.17
N ILE A 107 11.32 2.50 9.36
CA ILE A 107 9.94 2.90 9.02
C ILE A 107 9.53 4.13 9.83
N GLU A 108 9.85 4.13 11.12
CA GLU A 108 9.55 5.22 12.06
C GLU A 108 10.23 6.52 11.62
N GLU A 109 11.49 6.46 11.25
CA GLU A 109 12.24 7.62 10.77
C GLU A 109 11.71 8.11 9.41
N CYS A 110 11.31 7.20 8.52
CA CYS A 110 10.64 7.57 7.26
C CYS A 110 9.33 8.31 7.53
N ILE A 111 8.51 7.83 8.47
CA ILE A 111 7.24 8.48 8.87
C ILE A 111 7.51 9.86 9.48
N GLU A 112 8.48 9.97 10.38
CA GLU A 112 8.84 11.23 11.01
C GLU A 112 9.34 12.24 9.97
N ARG A 113 10.23 11.85 9.08
CA ARG A 113 10.74 12.71 8.00
C ARG A 113 9.63 13.13 7.03
N ASP A 114 8.71 12.21 6.68
CA ASP A 114 7.57 12.50 5.81
C ASP A 114 6.62 13.50 6.45
N SER A 115 6.39 13.43 7.77
CA SER A 115 5.53 14.35 8.50
C SER A 115 6.01 15.82 8.44
N LYS A 116 7.28 16.04 8.19
CA LYS A 116 7.94 17.36 8.09
C LYS A 116 8.00 17.91 6.65
N ARG A 117 7.58 17.10 5.65
CA ARG A 117 7.62 17.51 4.24
C ARG A 117 6.41 18.34 3.86
N GLU A 118 6.57 19.22 2.90
CA GLU A 118 5.46 19.96 2.28
C GLU A 118 4.50 19.00 1.54
N LYS A 119 5.06 18.14 0.67
CA LYS A 119 4.30 17.08 -0.05
C LYS A 119 4.47 15.75 0.69
N LYS A 120 3.55 15.47 1.62
CA LYS A 120 3.53 14.22 2.41
C LYS A 120 2.88 13.08 1.63
N VAL A 121 3.40 11.89 1.76
CA VAL A 121 2.71 10.67 1.29
C VAL A 121 1.84 10.04 2.38
N GLY A 122 2.16 10.30 3.64
CA GLY A 122 1.43 9.87 4.83
C GLY A 122 1.88 8.51 5.37
N LYS A 123 1.76 8.38 6.71
CA LYS A 123 2.12 7.17 7.47
C LYS A 123 1.55 5.89 6.87
N ALA A 124 0.27 5.93 6.49
CA ALA A 124 -0.43 4.76 5.97
C ALA A 124 0.20 4.23 4.67
N VAL A 125 0.56 5.12 3.74
CA VAL A 125 1.21 4.72 2.48
C VAL A 125 2.60 4.14 2.74
N ILE A 126 3.35 4.72 3.69
CA ILE A 126 4.69 4.20 4.06
C ILE A 126 4.56 2.79 4.65
N LEU A 127 3.60 2.54 5.54
CA LEU A 127 3.35 1.22 6.14
C LEU A 127 2.89 0.20 5.10
N GLU A 128 1.94 0.57 4.21
CA GLU A 128 1.52 -0.30 3.10
C GLU A 128 2.69 -0.69 2.21
N MET A 129 3.53 0.27 1.82
CA MET A 129 4.73 0.00 1.01
C MET A 129 5.74 -0.86 1.75
N ALA A 130 5.92 -0.64 3.06
CA ALA A 130 6.79 -1.46 3.89
C ALA A 130 6.29 -2.90 4.00
N MET A 131 4.98 -3.11 4.15
CA MET A 131 4.39 -4.45 4.11
C MET A 131 4.56 -5.11 2.74
N MET A 132 4.24 -4.42 1.66
CA MET A 132 4.41 -4.94 0.29
C MET A 132 5.84 -5.37 0.01
N ALA A 133 6.81 -4.62 0.51
CA ALA A 133 8.24 -4.91 0.35
C ALA A 133 8.78 -5.96 1.34
N GLY A 134 8.00 -6.37 2.35
CA GLY A 134 8.47 -7.25 3.43
C GLY A 134 9.47 -6.59 4.39
N ILE A 135 9.51 -5.25 4.40
CA ILE A 135 10.32 -4.44 5.32
C ILE A 135 9.65 -4.35 6.68
N TRP A 136 8.33 -4.18 6.71
CA TRP A 136 7.57 -4.20 7.96
C TRP A 136 7.68 -5.58 8.61
N LYS A 137 7.93 -5.61 9.92
CA LYS A 137 8.04 -6.85 10.69
C LYS A 137 7.03 -6.83 11.83
N PRO A 138 6.30 -7.93 12.04
CA PRO A 138 5.44 -8.10 13.20
C PRO A 138 6.27 -7.94 14.49
N LYS A 139 5.73 -7.24 15.47
CA LYS A 139 6.35 -7.16 16.79
C LYS A 139 6.43 -8.56 17.40
N ASN A 140 7.54 -8.88 18.05
CA ASN A 140 7.79 -10.15 18.72
C ASN A 140 7.65 -11.41 17.83
N GLU A 141 7.81 -11.27 16.51
CA GLU A 141 7.67 -12.39 15.55
C GLU A 141 6.31 -13.12 15.64
N LYS A 142 5.29 -12.45 16.21
CA LYS A 142 3.95 -13.02 16.32
C LYS A 142 3.23 -13.00 14.98
N LYS A 143 2.36 -14.01 14.78
CA LYS A 143 1.43 -14.04 13.66
C LYS A 143 0.49 -12.85 13.71
N ILE A 144 0.14 -12.29 12.56
CA ILE A 144 -0.77 -11.15 12.47
C ILE A 144 -2.24 -11.61 12.56
N ILE A 145 -3.09 -10.73 13.04
CA ILE A 145 -4.55 -10.85 12.98
C ILE A 145 -5.05 -9.90 11.90
N CYS A 146 -5.77 -10.41 10.93
CA CYS A 146 -6.44 -9.58 9.92
C CYS A 146 -7.88 -9.31 10.35
N VAL A 147 -8.35 -8.08 10.22
CA VAL A 147 -9.68 -7.68 10.68
C VAL A 147 -10.34 -6.77 9.64
N ASP A 148 -11.55 -7.13 9.20
CA ASP A 148 -12.39 -6.23 8.41
C ASP A 148 -13.02 -5.15 9.31
N ILE A 149 -13.61 -4.14 8.68
CA ILE A 149 -14.24 -3.01 9.40
C ILE A 149 -15.76 -3.08 9.31
N ASP A 150 -16.32 -2.95 8.09
CA ASP A 150 -17.74 -2.82 7.85
C ASP A 150 -18.49 -4.13 8.08
N GLY A 151 -19.40 -4.17 9.07
CA GLY A 151 -20.09 -5.38 9.48
C GLY A 151 -19.30 -6.24 10.47
N THR A 152 -17.99 -5.98 10.63
CA THR A 152 -17.11 -6.74 11.54
C THR A 152 -16.88 -6.00 12.86
N ILE A 153 -16.14 -4.89 12.88
CA ILE A 153 -15.94 -4.07 14.09
C ILE A 153 -16.82 -2.81 14.10
N ALA A 154 -17.37 -2.41 12.95
CA ALA A 154 -18.29 -1.30 12.80
C ALA A 154 -19.67 -1.84 12.34
N ASP A 155 -20.73 -1.53 13.09
CA ASP A 155 -22.08 -1.83 12.65
C ASP A 155 -22.52 -0.85 11.57
N CYS A 156 -22.64 -1.34 10.35
CA CYS A 156 -23.02 -0.55 9.19
C CYS A 156 -24.50 -0.72 8.79
N GLU A 157 -25.34 -1.34 9.63
CA GLU A 157 -26.74 -1.69 9.33
C GLU A 157 -27.55 -0.43 8.95
N HIS A 158 -27.40 0.66 9.71
CA HIS A 158 -28.16 1.91 9.51
C HIS A 158 -27.96 2.53 8.12
N ARG A 159 -26.87 2.22 7.41
CA ARG A 159 -26.53 2.75 6.09
C ARG A 159 -26.66 1.73 4.95
N LYS A 160 -27.03 0.48 5.23
CA LYS A 160 -27.28 -0.54 4.19
C LYS A 160 -28.37 -0.13 3.21
N HIS A 161 -29.35 0.70 3.62
CA HIS A 161 -30.41 1.19 2.75
C HIS A 161 -29.91 1.93 1.50
N TYR A 162 -28.71 2.53 1.55
CA TYR A 162 -28.06 3.14 0.37
C TYR A 162 -27.66 2.13 -0.70
N LEU A 163 -27.55 0.85 -0.33
CA LEU A 163 -27.14 -0.24 -1.22
C LEU A 163 -28.31 -1.08 -1.72
N LEU A 164 -29.55 -0.75 -1.27
CA LEU A 164 -30.77 -1.39 -1.75
C LEU A 164 -31.20 -0.79 -3.09
N GLY A 165 -31.82 -1.62 -3.95
CA GLY A 165 -32.32 -1.21 -5.26
C GLY A 165 -31.35 -1.42 -6.42
N GLU A 166 -31.77 -1.02 -7.62
CA GLU A 166 -31.03 -1.26 -8.87
C GLU A 166 -29.72 -0.46 -8.97
N LYS A 167 -29.67 0.72 -8.38
CA LYS A 167 -28.47 1.58 -8.35
C LYS A 167 -27.99 1.77 -6.91
N LYS A 168 -26.87 1.12 -6.60
CA LYS A 168 -26.20 1.29 -5.30
C LYS A 168 -25.60 2.70 -5.18
N ASN A 169 -25.95 3.41 -4.11
CA ASN A 169 -25.39 4.72 -3.76
C ASN A 169 -24.22 4.56 -2.79
N TRP A 170 -23.04 4.24 -3.33
CA TRP A 170 -21.83 4.04 -2.53
C TRP A 170 -21.36 5.32 -1.83
N ASP A 171 -21.52 6.50 -2.45
CA ASP A 171 -21.14 7.76 -1.82
C ASP A 171 -22.00 8.06 -0.60
N GLY A 172 -23.33 7.84 -0.69
CA GLY A 172 -24.23 7.91 0.46
C GLY A 172 -23.84 6.91 1.56
N PHE A 173 -23.56 5.65 1.17
CA PHE A 173 -23.13 4.62 2.11
C PHE A 173 -21.87 5.03 2.90
N TYR A 174 -20.83 5.50 2.23
CA TYR A 174 -19.59 5.87 2.89
C TYR A 174 -19.66 7.23 3.62
N SER A 175 -20.60 8.12 3.27
CA SER A 175 -20.75 9.42 3.95
C SER A 175 -21.20 9.29 5.41
N GLU A 176 -21.76 8.15 5.80
CA GLU A 176 -22.33 7.89 7.13
C GLU A 176 -21.35 7.13 8.08
N ILE A 177 -20.11 6.87 7.66
CA ILE A 177 -19.11 6.09 8.43
C ILE A 177 -18.95 6.57 9.88
N GLU A 178 -18.93 7.89 10.12
CA GLU A 178 -18.72 8.45 11.47
C GLU A 178 -19.83 8.10 12.46
N LYS A 179 -20.99 7.68 11.95
CA LYS A 179 -22.17 7.33 12.75
C LYS A 179 -22.25 5.83 13.08
N ASP A 180 -21.39 4.99 12.51
CA ASP A 180 -21.40 3.56 12.76
C ASP A 180 -21.24 3.27 14.26
N PRO A 181 -22.14 2.53 14.91
CA PRO A 181 -21.88 2.00 16.24
C PRO A 181 -20.74 0.99 16.23
N PRO A 182 -19.90 0.94 17.27
CA PRO A 182 -18.88 -0.10 17.39
C PRO A 182 -19.51 -1.45 17.78
N ARG A 183 -19.03 -2.52 17.19
CA ARG A 183 -19.34 -3.89 17.61
C ARG A 183 -18.37 -4.30 18.73
N LEU A 184 -18.73 -3.96 19.97
CA LEU A 184 -17.88 -4.15 21.14
C LEU A 184 -17.53 -5.62 21.36
N ASP A 185 -18.45 -6.53 21.05
CA ASP A 185 -18.27 -7.99 21.15
C ASP A 185 -17.11 -8.50 20.28
N VAL A 186 -16.97 -7.98 19.08
CA VAL A 186 -15.89 -8.34 18.14
C VAL A 186 -14.60 -7.59 18.51
N MET A 187 -14.70 -6.29 18.86
CA MET A 187 -13.55 -5.49 19.27
C MET A 187 -12.84 -6.09 20.51
N GLU A 188 -13.59 -6.58 21.49
CA GLU A 188 -13.05 -7.27 22.66
C GLU A 188 -12.31 -8.56 22.29
N GLN A 189 -12.86 -9.38 21.39
CA GLN A 189 -12.20 -10.58 20.89
C GLN A 189 -10.87 -10.26 20.18
N VAL A 190 -10.84 -9.21 19.35
CA VAL A 190 -9.61 -8.76 18.68
C VAL A 190 -8.60 -8.24 19.72
N ASP A 191 -9.05 -7.49 20.72
CA ASP A 191 -8.20 -6.96 21.79
C ASP A 191 -7.53 -8.07 22.62
N GLU A 192 -8.18 -9.22 22.78
CA GLU A 192 -7.54 -10.39 23.43
C GLU A 192 -6.31 -10.88 22.65
N TYR A 193 -6.36 -10.89 21.31
CA TYR A 193 -5.19 -11.22 20.50
C TYR A 193 -4.11 -10.14 20.62
N ARG A 194 -4.50 -8.87 20.62
CA ARG A 194 -3.57 -7.75 20.81
C ARG A 194 -2.85 -7.85 22.16
N LYS A 195 -3.56 -8.13 23.25
CA LYS A 195 -2.99 -8.36 24.60
C LYS A 195 -2.01 -9.52 24.63
N LYS A 196 -2.20 -10.54 23.80
CA LYS A 196 -1.26 -11.65 23.60
C LYS A 196 -0.06 -11.29 22.73
N GLY A 197 0.02 -10.04 22.23
CA GLY A 197 1.12 -9.50 21.44
C GLY A 197 0.99 -9.71 19.94
N HIS A 198 -0.17 -10.13 19.43
CA HIS A 198 -0.42 -10.25 17.99
C HIS A 198 -0.63 -8.85 17.37
N PRO A 199 0.08 -8.49 16.30
CA PRO A 199 -0.22 -7.28 15.56
C PRO A 199 -1.55 -7.35 14.85
N ILE A 200 -2.28 -6.23 14.83
CA ILE A 200 -3.59 -6.10 14.21
C ILE A 200 -3.45 -5.37 12.86
N VAL A 201 -3.86 -6.02 11.79
CA VAL A 201 -3.87 -5.47 10.43
C VAL A 201 -5.31 -5.36 9.96
N LEU A 202 -5.78 -4.13 9.81
CA LEU A 202 -7.10 -3.85 9.24
C LEU A 202 -7.06 -4.01 7.72
N VAL A 203 -8.06 -4.70 7.16
CA VAL A 203 -8.20 -4.97 5.72
C VAL A 203 -9.59 -4.59 5.28
N SER A 204 -9.75 -3.40 4.69
CA SER A 204 -11.06 -2.84 4.41
C SER A 204 -11.32 -2.60 2.91
N GLY A 205 -12.55 -2.90 2.49
CA GLY A 205 -13.09 -2.52 1.18
C GLY A 205 -13.41 -1.04 1.01
N ARG A 206 -13.33 -0.24 2.07
CA ARG A 206 -13.54 1.22 2.00
C ARG A 206 -12.54 1.87 1.06
N PRO A 207 -12.98 2.75 0.14
CA PRO A 207 -12.06 3.49 -0.73
C PRO A 207 -11.12 4.42 0.06
N GLY A 208 -9.89 4.58 -0.43
CA GLY A 208 -8.84 5.35 0.24
C GLY A 208 -9.16 6.83 0.47
N ASN A 209 -10.09 7.42 -0.28
CA ASN A 209 -10.60 8.78 -0.01
C ASN A 209 -11.41 8.88 1.30
N TYR A 210 -11.84 7.76 1.89
CA TYR A 210 -12.51 7.69 3.19
C TYR A 210 -11.55 7.29 4.32
N ARG A 211 -10.23 7.32 4.08
CA ARG A 211 -9.24 6.94 5.08
C ARG A 211 -9.30 7.81 6.34
N GLU A 212 -9.28 9.11 6.18
CA GLU A 212 -9.28 10.04 7.32
C GLU A 212 -10.50 9.84 8.22
N VAL A 213 -11.69 9.69 7.65
CA VAL A 213 -12.90 9.44 8.42
C VAL A 213 -12.87 8.08 9.10
N THR A 214 -12.28 7.08 8.44
CA THR A 214 -12.09 5.74 9.03
C THR A 214 -11.13 5.78 10.21
N GLU A 215 -9.98 6.46 10.07
CA GLU A 215 -9.00 6.61 11.15
C GLU A 215 -9.57 7.40 12.35
N ARG A 216 -10.34 8.49 12.11
CA ARG A 216 -11.05 9.21 13.17
C ARG A 216 -12.07 8.33 13.89
N TRP A 217 -12.81 7.48 13.15
CA TRP A 217 -13.75 6.56 13.74
C TRP A 217 -13.05 5.52 14.64
N LEU A 218 -11.95 4.93 14.18
CA LEU A 218 -11.14 3.99 14.94
C LEU A 218 -10.58 4.62 16.22
N GLU A 219 -10.04 5.85 16.12
CA GLU A 219 -9.53 6.61 17.26
C GLU A 219 -10.63 6.94 18.28
N LYS A 220 -11.80 7.44 17.81
CA LYS A 220 -12.95 7.76 18.62
C LYS A 220 -13.42 6.57 19.47
N HIS A 221 -13.35 5.36 18.91
CA HIS A 221 -13.77 4.13 19.59
C HIS A 221 -12.63 3.38 20.28
N GLY A 222 -11.42 3.96 20.31
CA GLY A 222 -10.25 3.40 21.00
C GLY A 222 -9.74 2.10 20.39
N PHE A 223 -9.99 1.86 19.10
CA PHE A 223 -9.53 0.64 18.44
C PHE A 223 -8.07 0.78 17.96
N GLU A 224 -7.17 0.06 18.61
CA GLU A 224 -5.74 0.06 18.30
C GLU A 224 -5.40 -0.95 17.21
N TYR A 225 -4.61 -0.52 16.23
CA TYR A 225 -4.13 -1.34 15.11
C TYR A 225 -2.71 -0.94 14.70
N ASP A 226 -2.01 -1.83 14.03
CA ASP A 226 -0.64 -1.59 13.54
C ASP A 226 -0.64 -1.07 12.09
N VAL A 227 -1.48 -1.64 11.22
CA VAL A 227 -1.58 -1.24 9.81
C VAL A 227 -3.03 -1.23 9.35
N LEU A 228 -3.39 -0.25 8.52
CA LEU A 228 -4.69 -0.17 7.85
C LEU A 228 -4.48 -0.25 6.33
N LEU A 229 -4.94 -1.34 5.73
CA LEU A 229 -4.93 -1.58 4.29
C LEU A 229 -6.34 -1.32 3.74
N MET A 230 -6.43 -0.45 2.74
CA MET A 230 -7.70 -0.03 2.16
C MET A 230 -7.69 -0.16 0.63
N ARG A 231 -8.87 -0.27 0.06
CA ARG A 231 -9.11 -0.13 -1.39
C ARG A 231 -8.51 1.18 -1.91
N ARG A 232 -7.89 1.16 -3.08
CA ARG A 232 -7.44 2.40 -3.72
C ARG A 232 -8.62 3.30 -4.08
N ALA A 233 -8.44 4.61 -3.92
CA ALA A 233 -9.43 5.58 -4.35
C ALA A 233 -9.76 5.39 -5.84
N GLY A 234 -11.06 5.37 -6.18
CA GLY A 234 -11.54 5.19 -7.56
C GLY A 234 -11.54 3.74 -8.06
N ASP A 235 -11.11 2.75 -7.28
CA ASP A 235 -11.21 1.34 -7.66
C ASP A 235 -12.65 0.85 -7.41
N LYS A 236 -13.32 0.39 -8.48
CA LYS A 236 -14.71 -0.05 -8.46
C LYS A 236 -14.89 -1.57 -8.58
N ARG A 237 -13.79 -2.33 -8.52
CA ARG A 237 -13.87 -3.80 -8.59
C ARG A 237 -14.60 -4.37 -7.37
N PRO A 238 -15.11 -5.61 -7.46
CA PRO A 238 -15.70 -6.32 -6.33
C PRO A 238 -14.75 -6.35 -5.11
N ASP A 239 -15.32 -6.32 -3.91
CA ASP A 239 -14.57 -6.33 -2.67
C ASP A 239 -13.69 -7.58 -2.50
N THR A 240 -14.20 -8.71 -2.99
CA THR A 240 -13.46 -9.97 -3.06
C THR A 240 -12.13 -9.83 -3.82
N ASP A 241 -12.15 -9.16 -4.99
CA ASP A 241 -10.96 -8.94 -5.79
C ASP A 241 -9.97 -8.01 -5.09
N ILE A 242 -10.50 -6.98 -4.41
CA ILE A 242 -9.68 -6.03 -3.65
C ILE A 242 -8.98 -6.71 -2.47
N LYS A 243 -9.73 -7.44 -1.63
CA LYS A 243 -9.16 -8.13 -0.46
C LYS A 243 -8.19 -9.23 -0.90
N LYS A 244 -8.50 -9.94 -2.00
CA LYS A 244 -7.57 -10.91 -2.60
C LYS A 244 -6.28 -10.25 -3.10
N GLU A 245 -6.37 -9.09 -3.75
CA GLU A 245 -5.19 -8.34 -4.18
C GLU A 245 -4.35 -7.85 -3.00
N ILE A 246 -4.99 -7.36 -1.92
CA ILE A 246 -4.31 -6.96 -0.69
C ILE A 246 -3.59 -8.18 -0.08
N TYR A 247 -4.25 -9.34 -0.03
CA TYR A 247 -3.62 -10.58 0.43
C TYR A 247 -2.37 -10.91 -0.38
N ASP A 248 -2.49 -11.00 -1.70
CA ASP A 248 -1.39 -11.41 -2.58
C ASP A 248 -0.20 -10.44 -2.53
N LYS A 249 -0.45 -9.14 -2.40
CA LYS A 249 0.60 -8.11 -2.41
C LYS A 249 1.20 -7.83 -1.04
N CYS A 250 0.37 -7.81 0.00
CA CYS A 250 0.79 -7.33 1.32
C CYS A 250 0.90 -8.46 2.35
N LEU A 251 -0.07 -9.38 2.39
CA LEU A 251 -0.25 -10.27 3.53
C LEU A 251 0.38 -11.66 3.35
N LYS A 252 0.43 -12.18 2.13
CA LYS A 252 0.85 -13.56 1.81
C LYS A 252 2.23 -13.94 2.34
N LYS A 253 3.09 -12.97 2.60
CA LYS A 253 4.45 -13.16 3.13
C LYS A 253 4.52 -13.16 4.67
N TYR A 254 3.39 -13.00 5.34
CA TYR A 254 3.28 -13.02 6.80
C TYR A 254 2.50 -14.25 7.26
N GLU A 255 2.84 -14.74 8.45
CA GLU A 255 2.00 -15.74 9.10
C GLU A 255 0.75 -15.07 9.69
N ILE A 256 -0.42 -15.57 9.29
CA ILE A 256 -1.73 -15.07 9.75
C ILE A 256 -2.30 -16.09 10.73
N GLU A 257 -2.65 -15.65 11.95
CA GLU A 257 -3.28 -16.51 12.94
C GLU A 257 -4.76 -16.74 12.61
N CYS A 258 -5.48 -15.66 12.33
CA CYS A 258 -6.86 -15.72 11.86
C CYS A 258 -7.27 -14.40 11.18
N VAL A 259 -8.42 -14.45 10.51
CA VAL A 259 -9.09 -13.32 9.88
C VAL A 259 -10.48 -13.16 10.50
N PHE A 260 -10.86 -11.94 10.87
CA PHE A 260 -12.23 -11.57 11.26
C PHE A 260 -12.89 -10.90 10.05
N ASP A 261 -14.02 -11.45 9.60
CA ASP A 261 -14.80 -10.90 8.48
C ASP A 261 -16.27 -11.29 8.64
N ASP A 262 -17.21 -10.54 8.06
CA ASP A 262 -18.65 -10.76 8.22
C ASP A 262 -19.33 -11.31 6.96
N ARG A 263 -18.73 -11.10 5.78
CA ARG A 263 -19.40 -11.43 4.49
C ARG A 263 -19.09 -12.84 4.01
N PRO A 264 -20.09 -13.70 3.79
CA PRO A 264 -19.89 -15.08 3.36
C PRO A 264 -18.96 -15.25 2.16
N ARG A 265 -19.09 -14.42 1.12
CA ARG A 265 -18.22 -14.48 -0.08
C ARG A 265 -16.76 -14.13 0.22
N ILE A 266 -16.51 -13.19 1.15
CA ILE A 266 -15.17 -12.81 1.56
C ILE A 266 -14.57 -13.88 2.48
N ILE A 267 -15.37 -14.40 3.41
CA ILE A 267 -14.99 -15.52 4.28
C ILE A 267 -14.56 -16.73 3.44
N ASN A 268 -15.32 -17.07 2.40
CA ASN A 268 -14.95 -18.15 1.49
C ASN A 268 -13.66 -17.86 0.76
N MET A 269 -13.46 -16.65 0.26
CA MET A 269 -12.20 -16.23 -0.37
C MET A 269 -11.00 -16.41 0.59
N TRP A 270 -11.12 -16.03 1.87
CA TRP A 270 -10.06 -16.23 2.85
C TRP A 270 -9.80 -17.71 3.13
N ARG A 271 -10.87 -18.53 3.28
CA ARG A 271 -10.77 -19.98 3.46
C ARG A 271 -10.09 -20.68 2.29
N GLU A 272 -10.34 -20.25 1.06
CA GLU A 272 -9.66 -20.74 -0.15
C GLU A 272 -8.15 -20.46 -0.14
N GLN A 273 -7.70 -19.44 0.62
CA GLN A 273 -6.28 -19.19 0.85
C GLN A 273 -5.69 -20.03 2.00
N GLY A 274 -6.46 -20.95 2.59
CA GLY A 274 -6.05 -21.80 3.72
C GLY A 274 -6.05 -21.07 5.08
N LEU A 275 -6.72 -19.93 5.19
CA LEU A 275 -6.75 -19.12 6.41
C LEU A 275 -7.90 -19.54 7.35
N LYS A 276 -7.64 -19.49 8.64
CA LYS A 276 -8.68 -19.61 9.67
C LYS A 276 -9.49 -18.31 9.70
N VAL A 277 -10.82 -18.39 9.58
CA VAL A 277 -11.71 -17.23 9.60
C VAL A 277 -12.66 -17.33 10.78
N ILE A 278 -12.75 -16.24 11.52
CA ILE A 278 -13.76 -16.00 12.56
C ILE A 278 -14.88 -15.22 11.87
N ASP A 279 -16.02 -15.90 11.73
CA ASP A 279 -17.20 -15.35 11.08
C ASP A 279 -17.93 -14.42 12.05
N CYS A 280 -17.99 -13.13 11.69
CA CYS A 280 -18.64 -12.10 12.50
C CYS A 280 -20.01 -11.70 11.95
N GLY A 281 -20.46 -12.32 10.84
CA GLY A 281 -21.67 -11.99 10.14
C GLY A 281 -22.89 -12.76 10.57
N ASP A 282 -24.01 -12.38 9.96
CA ASP A 282 -25.32 -13.05 10.08
C ASP A 282 -25.59 -14.02 8.92
N GLY A 283 -24.59 -14.24 8.05
CA GLY A 283 -24.69 -15.08 6.86
C GLY A 283 -25.32 -14.39 5.64
N ILE A 284 -25.51 -13.07 5.69
CA ILE A 284 -26.14 -12.29 4.61
C ILE A 284 -25.07 -11.50 3.84
N ASP A 285 -25.01 -11.68 2.51
CA ASP A 285 -24.23 -10.83 1.59
C ASP A 285 -25.10 -9.65 1.11
N PHE A 286 -24.55 -8.44 1.07
CA PHE A 286 -25.20 -7.23 0.57
C PHE A 286 -24.38 -6.47 -0.48
#